data_8eae47bfcc0ed162e7c27ab03936541e
#
_entry.id   8eae47bfcc0ed162e7c27ab03936541e
#
_cell.length_a   1.000
_cell.length_b   1.000
_cell.length_c   1.000
_cell.angle_alpha   90.00
_cell.angle_beta   90.00
_cell.angle_gamma   90.00
#
_symmetry.space_group_name_H-M   'P 1'
#
loop_
_entity.id
_entity.type
_entity.pdbx_description
1 polymer ?
#
loop_
_entity_poly.entity_id
_entity_poly.type
_entity_poly.pdbx_seq_one_letter_code
_entity_poly.pdbx_strand_id
1 'polypeptide(L)'
;MKKLRYLYTDGDHKWAVVARDPERPPFVIDTNEYLIVKGDDAILTDPGGLEIFPVVFTAVSQEFNPEQINKIFSSHQDPDIISSLGLWLEVNPDIRCHLSWLWRTFVPHFGGTRDTFVSIPDEGVRIPLGDIELEAIPAHYLHSCGNFNLWDPKAKILFSGDIGA
;
A
#
# COMPACT_ATOMS: atom_id res chain seq x y z
N MET A 1 0.08 6.92 20.38
CA MET A 1 -0.90 6.52 19.34
C MET A 1 -0.42 7.08 18.01
N LYS A 2 -0.22 6.25 17.00
CA LYS A 2 0.17 6.70 15.65
C LYS A 2 -0.87 7.66 15.08
N LYS A 3 -0.42 8.61 14.26
CA LYS A 3 -1.28 9.56 13.56
C LYS A 3 -0.94 9.55 12.09
N LEU A 4 -1.94 9.77 11.27
CA LEU A 4 -1.74 10.07 9.85
C LEU A 4 -1.06 11.44 9.72
N ARG A 5 0.04 11.49 8.98
CA ARG A 5 0.81 12.73 8.76
C ARG A 5 0.90 13.01 7.26
N TYR A 6 0.42 14.18 6.86
CA TYR A 6 0.49 14.61 5.46
C TYR A 6 1.93 14.97 5.06
N LEU A 7 2.36 14.44 3.93
CA LEU A 7 3.65 14.72 3.28
C LEU A 7 3.48 15.68 2.11
N TYR A 8 2.32 15.60 1.44
CA TYR A 8 1.98 16.44 0.29
C TYR A 8 0.48 16.71 0.28
N THR A 9 0.10 17.93 -0.13
CA THR A 9 -1.29 18.32 -0.34
C THR A 9 -1.35 19.34 -1.47
N ASP A 10 -2.14 19.03 -2.51
CA ASP A 10 -2.48 19.92 -3.61
C ASP A 10 -3.95 19.70 -3.97
N GLY A 11 -4.83 20.56 -3.42
CA GLY A 11 -6.26 20.40 -3.54
C GLY A 11 -6.75 19.07 -2.91
N ASP A 12 -7.34 18.22 -3.75
CA ASP A 12 -7.86 16.90 -3.40
C ASP A 12 -6.80 15.78 -3.57
N HIS A 13 -5.58 16.12 -4.01
CA HIS A 13 -4.47 15.18 -4.11
C HIS A 13 -3.58 15.26 -2.88
N LYS A 14 -3.47 14.15 -2.15
CA LYS A 14 -2.77 14.09 -0.88
C LYS A 14 -1.92 12.82 -0.78
N TRP A 15 -0.75 12.98 -0.15
CA TRP A 15 0.06 11.87 0.37
C TRP A 15 0.15 11.98 1.88
N ALA A 16 -0.15 10.92 2.57
CA ALA A 16 -0.02 10.83 4.01
C ALA A 16 0.70 9.54 4.42
N VAL A 17 1.31 9.53 5.60
CA VAL A 17 2.03 8.39 6.14
C VAL A 17 1.57 8.09 7.56
N VAL A 18 1.38 6.81 7.85
CA VAL A 18 1.36 6.24 9.19
C VAL A 18 2.79 5.77 9.46
N ALA A 19 3.59 6.64 10.08
CA ALA A 19 5.01 6.36 10.27
C ALA A 19 5.26 5.22 11.26
N ARG A 20 6.29 4.41 11.00
CA ARG A 20 6.75 3.37 11.95
C ARG A 20 7.03 3.97 13.32
N ASP A 21 6.80 3.18 14.35
CA ASP A 21 7.06 3.54 15.74
C ASP A 21 8.41 2.94 16.18
N PRO A 22 9.46 3.74 16.37
CA PRO A 22 10.77 3.26 16.76
C PRO A 22 10.81 2.61 18.16
N GLU A 23 9.80 2.87 18.98
CA GLU A 23 9.66 2.30 20.33
C GLU A 23 8.93 0.95 20.34
N ARG A 24 8.57 0.40 19.19
CA ARG A 24 7.96 -0.92 19.10
C ARG A 24 8.89 -2.00 19.58
N PRO A 25 8.34 -3.06 20.24
CA PRO A 25 9.15 -4.22 20.59
C PRO A 25 9.84 -4.82 19.35
N PRO A 26 11.10 -5.27 19.47
CA PRO A 26 11.89 -5.72 18.30
C PRO A 26 11.35 -6.99 17.60
N PHE A 27 10.36 -7.67 18.20
CA PHE A 27 9.69 -8.81 17.58
C PHE A 27 8.44 -8.42 16.77
N VAL A 28 8.08 -7.13 16.73
CA VAL A 28 7.02 -6.59 15.88
C VAL A 28 7.67 -5.81 14.76
N ILE A 29 7.53 -6.29 13.53
CA ILE A 29 7.98 -5.55 12.36
C ILE A 29 6.96 -4.45 12.10
N ASP A 30 7.40 -3.21 12.22
CA ASP A 30 6.57 -2.01 12.01
C ASP A 30 7.12 -1.23 10.82
N THR A 31 6.27 -1.00 9.84
CA THR A 31 6.59 -0.39 8.56
C THR A 31 6.04 1.04 8.48
N ASN A 32 6.26 1.70 7.36
CA ASN A 32 5.62 2.97 7.03
C ASN A 32 4.56 2.71 5.97
N GLU A 33 3.30 2.89 6.31
CA GLU A 33 2.18 2.75 5.40
C GLU A 33 1.83 4.12 4.82
N TYR A 34 1.69 4.21 3.49
CA TYR A 34 1.34 5.48 2.84
C TYR A 34 -0.07 5.39 2.26
N LEU A 35 -0.86 6.43 2.53
CA LEU A 35 -2.17 6.64 1.95
C LEU A 35 -2.07 7.76 0.89
N ILE A 36 -2.43 7.44 -0.33
CA ILE A 36 -2.49 8.38 -1.44
C ILE A 36 -3.95 8.56 -1.82
N VAL A 37 -4.41 9.79 -1.82
CA VAL A 37 -5.80 10.14 -2.08
C VAL A 37 -5.88 11.08 -3.27
N LYS A 38 -6.85 10.87 -4.16
CA LYS A 38 -7.21 11.80 -5.23
C LYS A 38 -8.73 11.79 -5.43
N GLY A 39 -9.38 12.88 -4.99
CA GLY A 39 -10.84 12.92 -4.94
C GLY A 39 -11.42 11.84 -4.05
N ASP A 40 -12.29 11.00 -4.63
CA ASP A 40 -12.93 9.87 -3.93
C ASP A 40 -12.12 8.56 -4.03
N ASP A 41 -11.01 8.56 -4.77
CA ASP A 41 -10.13 7.39 -4.93
C ASP A 41 -8.99 7.42 -3.91
N ALA A 42 -8.69 6.26 -3.32
CA ALA A 42 -7.58 6.11 -2.40
C ALA A 42 -6.84 4.78 -2.60
N ILE A 43 -5.51 4.85 -2.52
CA ILE A 43 -4.61 3.70 -2.56
C ILE A 43 -3.75 3.68 -1.30
N LEU A 44 -3.72 2.52 -0.62
CA LEU A 44 -2.83 2.26 0.51
C LEU A 44 -1.64 1.45 0.00
N THR A 45 -0.42 1.91 0.25
CA THR A 45 0.79 1.15 -0.10
C THR A 45 1.21 0.29 1.06
N ASP A 46 1.64 -0.93 0.75
CA ASP A 46 2.19 -1.88 1.71
C ASP A 46 1.43 -1.87 3.03
N PRO A 47 0.22 -2.49 3.08
CA PRO A 47 -0.72 -2.30 4.18
C PRO A 47 -0.24 -2.84 5.54
N GLY A 48 0.95 -3.46 5.56
CA GLY A 48 1.61 -3.97 6.75
C GLY A 48 1.18 -5.37 7.18
N GLY A 49 1.80 -5.83 8.26
CA GLY A 49 1.49 -7.12 8.89
C GLY A 49 0.18 -7.11 9.69
N LEU A 50 -0.31 -8.31 10.02
CA LEU A 50 -1.52 -8.50 10.83
C LEU A 50 -1.44 -7.78 12.18
N GLU A 51 -0.28 -7.77 12.81
CA GLU A 51 -0.04 -7.22 14.15
C GLU A 51 -0.09 -5.71 14.21
N ILE A 52 0.16 -5.03 13.07
CA ILE A 52 0.11 -3.56 13.01
C ILE A 52 -1.22 -3.01 12.47
N PHE A 53 -2.05 -3.87 11.84
CA PHE A 53 -3.34 -3.46 11.28
C PHE A 53 -4.19 -2.59 12.21
N PRO A 54 -4.42 -2.95 13.51
CA PRO A 54 -5.28 -2.14 14.37
C PRO A 54 -4.77 -0.71 14.55
N VAL A 55 -3.46 -0.53 14.51
CA VAL A 55 -2.81 0.77 14.70
C VAL A 55 -2.90 1.60 13.43
N VAL A 56 -2.66 0.99 12.27
CA VAL A 56 -2.77 1.64 10.95
C VAL A 56 -4.22 2.02 10.68
N PHE A 57 -5.16 1.09 10.88
CA PHE A 57 -6.59 1.33 10.73
C PHE A 57 -7.06 2.50 11.62
N THR A 58 -6.68 2.51 12.90
CA THR A 58 -7.03 3.59 13.83
C THR A 58 -6.46 4.94 13.38
N ALA A 59 -5.20 4.96 12.94
CA ALA A 59 -4.57 6.20 12.48
C ALA A 59 -5.25 6.77 11.23
N VAL A 60 -5.58 5.90 10.27
CA VAL A 60 -6.32 6.29 9.06
C VAL A 60 -7.72 6.80 9.42
N SER A 61 -8.46 6.07 10.26
CA SER A 61 -9.85 6.39 10.63
C SER A 61 -10.02 7.73 11.35
N GLN A 62 -8.94 8.31 11.86
CA GLN A 62 -9.02 9.63 12.53
C GLN A 62 -9.24 10.79 11.56
N GLU A 63 -8.80 10.64 10.29
CA GLU A 63 -8.81 11.73 9.32
C GLU A 63 -9.37 11.33 7.95
N PHE A 64 -9.55 10.04 7.71
CA PHE A 64 -10.03 9.50 6.45
C PHE A 64 -10.99 8.33 6.69
N ASN A 65 -12.03 8.17 5.84
CA ASN A 65 -12.90 6.99 5.92
C ASN A 65 -12.20 5.77 5.31
N PRO A 66 -11.81 4.74 6.08
CA PRO A 66 -11.13 3.56 5.56
C PRO A 66 -11.91 2.79 4.49
N GLU A 67 -13.25 2.88 4.47
CA GLU A 67 -14.09 2.24 3.45
C GLU A 67 -13.90 2.85 2.05
N GLN A 68 -13.31 4.05 1.95
CA GLN A 68 -12.98 4.68 0.67
C GLN A 68 -11.65 4.20 0.08
N ILE A 69 -10.85 3.44 0.84
CA ILE A 69 -9.66 2.79 0.28
C ILE A 69 -10.13 1.70 -0.66
N ASN A 70 -10.00 1.95 -1.95
CA ASN A 70 -10.45 1.02 -3.00
C ASN A 70 -9.30 0.32 -3.72
N LYS A 71 -8.06 0.70 -3.40
CA LYS A 71 -6.84 0.09 -3.93
C LYS A 71 -5.82 -0.17 -2.84
N ILE A 72 -5.11 -1.28 -2.98
CA ILE A 72 -3.87 -1.58 -2.27
C ILE A 72 -2.78 -1.77 -3.32
N PHE A 73 -1.60 -1.20 -3.06
CA PHE A 73 -0.39 -1.47 -3.82
C PHE A 73 0.57 -2.25 -2.90
N SER A 74 0.99 -3.43 -3.31
CA SER A 74 2.02 -4.20 -2.64
C SER A 74 3.31 -4.14 -3.41
N SER A 75 4.36 -3.56 -2.82
CA SER A 75 5.68 -3.47 -3.45
C SER A 75 6.29 -4.84 -3.66
N HIS A 76 6.08 -5.77 -2.73
CA HIS A 76 6.53 -7.15 -2.77
C HIS A 76 5.65 -8.06 -1.89
N GLN A 77 6.07 -9.30 -1.67
CA GLN A 77 5.23 -10.36 -1.11
C GLN A 77 5.42 -10.65 0.38
N ASP A 78 6.32 -9.98 1.08
CA ASP A 78 6.69 -10.35 2.44
C ASP A 78 5.50 -10.21 3.42
N PRO A 79 5.35 -11.10 4.39
CA PRO A 79 4.19 -11.12 5.28
C PRO A 79 4.00 -9.84 6.10
N ASP A 80 5.09 -9.17 6.48
CA ASP A 80 5.08 -7.89 7.18
C ASP A 80 4.62 -6.72 6.29
N ILE A 81 4.57 -6.93 4.98
CA ILE A 81 4.10 -5.97 3.97
C ILE A 81 2.63 -6.17 3.63
N ILE A 82 2.15 -7.44 3.53
CA ILE A 82 0.86 -7.72 2.90
C ILE A 82 -0.10 -8.56 3.75
N SER A 83 0.32 -9.14 4.89
CA SER A 83 -0.53 -10.12 5.58
C SER A 83 -1.80 -9.51 6.20
N SER A 84 -1.89 -8.20 6.37
CA SER A 84 -3.13 -7.53 6.80
C SER A 84 -4.20 -7.39 5.69
N LEU A 85 -3.90 -7.79 4.44
CA LEU A 85 -4.81 -7.66 3.30
C LEU A 85 -6.22 -8.19 3.59
N GLY A 86 -6.33 -9.38 4.22
CA GLY A 86 -7.63 -9.96 4.54
C GLY A 86 -8.47 -9.07 5.46
N LEU A 87 -7.87 -8.38 6.42
CA LEU A 87 -8.55 -7.45 7.32
C LEU A 87 -8.99 -6.18 6.58
N TRP A 88 -8.20 -5.68 5.64
CA TRP A 88 -8.62 -4.56 4.78
C TRP A 88 -9.79 -4.93 3.86
N LEU A 89 -9.86 -6.18 3.39
CA LEU A 89 -10.99 -6.68 2.61
C LEU A 89 -12.28 -6.85 3.45
N GLU A 90 -12.15 -7.03 4.77
CA GLU A 90 -13.31 -6.96 5.69
C GLU A 90 -13.83 -5.53 5.84
N VAL A 91 -12.95 -4.52 5.74
CA VAL A 91 -13.33 -3.10 5.76
C VAL A 91 -14.01 -2.68 4.46
N ASN A 92 -13.39 -3.03 3.32
CA ASN A 92 -13.94 -2.78 1.99
C ASN A 92 -13.69 -3.99 1.07
N PRO A 93 -14.72 -4.81 0.77
CA PRO A 93 -14.58 -6.00 -0.07
C PRO A 93 -14.28 -5.69 -1.55
N ASP A 94 -14.47 -4.44 -1.98
CA ASP A 94 -14.23 -4.02 -3.36
C ASP A 94 -12.78 -3.60 -3.62
N ILE A 95 -11.90 -3.67 -2.63
CA ILE A 95 -10.48 -3.37 -2.79
C ILE A 95 -9.86 -4.20 -3.91
N ARG A 96 -9.09 -3.51 -4.77
CA ARG A 96 -8.22 -4.11 -5.79
C ARG A 96 -6.77 -4.04 -5.33
N CYS A 97 -6.13 -5.20 -5.17
CA CYS A 97 -4.75 -5.30 -4.74
C CYS A 97 -3.82 -5.44 -5.96
N HIS A 98 -3.03 -4.40 -6.21
CA HIS A 98 -2.02 -4.36 -7.27
C HIS A 98 -0.71 -4.96 -6.74
N LEU A 99 -0.22 -6.01 -7.38
CA LEU A 99 1.02 -6.70 -7.02
C LEU A 99 1.67 -7.35 -8.24
N SER A 100 2.96 -7.70 -8.14
CA SER A 100 3.66 -8.44 -9.18
C SER A 100 2.89 -9.69 -9.59
N TRP A 101 2.79 -9.94 -10.90
CA TRP A 101 2.21 -11.16 -11.46
C TRP A 101 2.87 -12.43 -10.91
N LEU A 102 4.13 -12.34 -10.50
CA LEU A 102 4.92 -13.43 -9.93
C LEU A 102 4.26 -13.99 -8.65
N TRP A 103 3.65 -13.12 -7.83
CA TRP A 103 3.10 -13.46 -6.53
C TRP A 103 1.60 -13.74 -6.52
N ARG A 104 0.94 -13.69 -7.67
CA ARG A 104 -0.52 -13.84 -7.82
C ARG A 104 -1.09 -15.17 -7.27
N THR A 105 -0.24 -16.20 -7.13
CA THR A 105 -0.66 -17.50 -6.56
C THR A 105 -0.27 -17.66 -5.11
N PHE A 106 0.59 -16.79 -4.60
CA PHE A 106 1.10 -16.83 -3.22
C PHE A 106 0.31 -15.88 -2.30
N VAL A 107 0.17 -14.63 -2.69
CA VAL A 107 -0.50 -13.58 -1.88
C VAL A 107 -1.97 -13.89 -1.54
N PRO A 108 -2.77 -14.62 -2.34
CA PRO A 108 -4.12 -15.03 -1.95
C PRO A 108 -4.21 -15.81 -0.63
N HIS A 109 -3.10 -16.40 -0.16
CA HIS A 109 -3.05 -17.03 1.16
C HIS A 109 -3.18 -16.03 2.33
N PHE A 110 -2.99 -14.74 2.09
CA PHE A 110 -3.22 -13.65 3.06
C PHE A 110 -4.64 -13.08 3.01
N GLY A 111 -5.50 -13.63 2.18
CA GLY A 111 -6.89 -13.21 2.01
C GLY A 111 -7.19 -12.79 0.56
N GLY A 112 -8.49 -12.62 0.29
CA GLY A 112 -8.96 -12.23 -1.03
C GLY A 112 -9.34 -13.40 -1.92
N THR A 113 -10.00 -13.05 -3.02
CA THR A 113 -10.41 -13.96 -4.10
C THR A 113 -9.58 -13.65 -5.34
N ARG A 114 -9.76 -14.47 -6.41
CA ARG A 114 -9.09 -14.22 -7.68
C ARG A 114 -9.32 -12.79 -8.22
N ASP A 115 -10.52 -12.26 -8.01
CA ASP A 115 -10.92 -10.95 -8.52
C ASP A 115 -10.37 -9.77 -7.69
N THR A 116 -9.84 -10.04 -6.49
CA THR A 116 -9.18 -9.05 -5.66
C THR A 116 -7.86 -8.57 -6.30
N PHE A 117 -7.17 -9.43 -7.05
CA PHE A 117 -5.80 -9.18 -7.49
C PHE A 117 -5.72 -8.62 -8.91
N VAL A 118 -4.97 -7.51 -9.04
CA VAL A 118 -4.58 -6.90 -10.31
C VAL A 118 -3.08 -7.12 -10.49
N SER A 119 -2.73 -7.98 -11.44
CA SER A 119 -1.32 -8.33 -11.69
C SER A 119 -0.58 -7.17 -12.36
N ILE A 120 0.58 -6.80 -11.81
CA ILE A 120 1.54 -5.89 -12.42
C ILE A 120 2.50 -6.73 -13.26
N PRO A 121 2.60 -6.50 -14.59
CA PRO A 121 3.56 -7.20 -15.44
C PRO A 121 5.00 -6.73 -15.18
N ASP A 122 6.00 -7.49 -15.62
CA ASP A 122 7.41 -7.22 -15.32
C ASP A 122 7.90 -5.85 -15.80
N GLU A 123 7.31 -5.33 -16.87
CA GLU A 123 7.61 -4.00 -17.42
C GLU A 123 6.98 -2.83 -16.65
N GLY A 124 6.16 -3.13 -15.63
CA GLY A 124 5.40 -2.13 -14.89
C GLY A 124 4.06 -1.80 -15.52
N VAL A 125 3.30 -0.93 -14.86
CA VAL A 125 1.97 -0.53 -15.32
C VAL A 125 1.60 0.84 -14.73
N ARG A 126 0.72 1.57 -15.41
CA ARG A 126 0.05 2.74 -14.84
C ARG A 126 -1.19 2.34 -14.07
N ILE A 127 -1.35 2.92 -12.89
CA ILE A 127 -2.45 2.67 -11.98
C ILE A 127 -3.29 3.96 -11.87
N PRO A 128 -4.54 3.97 -12.36
CA PRO A 128 -5.39 5.15 -12.28
C PRO A 128 -5.76 5.45 -10.83
N LEU A 129 -5.76 6.74 -10.47
CA LEU A 129 -6.21 7.25 -9.18
C LEU A 129 -6.94 8.57 -9.40
N GLY A 130 -8.28 8.57 -9.35
CA GLY A 130 -9.09 9.71 -9.77
C GLY A 130 -8.79 10.11 -11.20
N ASP A 131 -8.41 11.38 -11.41
CA ASP A 131 -8.03 11.95 -12.71
C ASP A 131 -6.51 11.96 -12.98
N ILE A 132 -5.72 11.26 -12.13
CA ILE A 132 -4.27 11.10 -12.30
C ILE A 132 -3.90 9.63 -12.50
N GLU A 133 -2.66 9.38 -12.88
CA GLU A 133 -2.07 8.05 -12.97
C GLU A 133 -0.80 7.98 -12.11
N LEU A 134 -0.70 6.92 -11.31
CA LEU A 134 0.54 6.50 -10.66
C LEU A 134 1.25 5.48 -11.55
N GLU A 135 2.56 5.35 -11.42
CA GLU A 135 3.35 4.40 -12.22
C GLU A 135 4.00 3.35 -11.32
N ALA A 136 3.62 2.07 -11.49
CA ALA A 136 4.34 0.95 -10.90
C ALA A 136 5.61 0.72 -11.73
N ILE A 137 6.78 1.05 -11.16
CA ILE A 137 8.07 1.00 -11.82
C ILE A 137 8.80 -0.28 -11.37
N PRO A 138 9.30 -1.11 -12.32
CA PRO A 138 10.06 -2.30 -11.96
C PRO A 138 11.29 -1.98 -11.12
N ALA A 139 11.44 -2.70 -10.01
CA ALA A 139 12.57 -2.61 -9.09
C ALA A 139 13.05 -4.02 -8.70
N HIS A 140 12.97 -4.94 -9.66
CA HIS A 140 13.29 -6.35 -9.47
C HIS A 140 14.69 -6.53 -8.90
N TYR A 141 14.79 -7.40 -7.88
CA TYR A 141 16.03 -7.75 -7.19
C TYR A 141 16.73 -6.61 -6.42
N LEU A 142 16.11 -5.44 -6.30
CA LEU A 142 16.67 -4.37 -5.45
C LEU A 142 16.38 -4.62 -3.96
N HIS A 143 15.38 -5.43 -3.66
CA HIS A 143 15.07 -6.04 -2.37
C HIS A 143 14.68 -7.50 -2.60
N SER A 144 13.56 -7.77 -3.27
CA SER A 144 13.11 -9.12 -3.62
C SER A 144 12.83 -9.25 -5.12
N CYS A 145 12.69 -10.49 -5.62
CA CYS A 145 12.22 -10.72 -6.99
C CYS A 145 10.77 -10.24 -7.11
N GLY A 146 10.44 -9.56 -8.21
CA GLY A 146 9.10 -9.00 -8.43
C GLY A 146 8.79 -7.77 -7.59
N ASN A 147 9.81 -7.09 -7.03
CA ASN A 147 9.64 -5.81 -6.33
C ASN A 147 9.31 -4.69 -7.31
N PHE A 148 8.41 -3.80 -6.89
CA PHE A 148 8.00 -2.60 -7.64
C PHE A 148 8.06 -1.36 -6.75
N ASN A 149 8.44 -0.23 -7.33
CA ASN A 149 8.26 1.10 -6.77
C ASN A 149 6.94 1.69 -7.27
N LEU A 150 6.40 2.66 -6.54
CA LEU A 150 5.26 3.44 -7.00
C LEU A 150 5.65 4.91 -7.15
N TRP A 151 5.55 5.43 -8.37
CA TRP A 151 5.86 6.80 -8.70
C TRP A 151 4.60 7.63 -8.90
N ASP A 152 4.56 8.78 -8.26
CA ASP A 152 3.55 9.80 -8.50
C ASP A 152 4.19 10.97 -9.26
N PRO A 153 3.94 11.11 -10.57
CA PRO A 153 4.54 12.16 -11.38
C PRO A 153 4.03 13.55 -11.04
N LYS A 154 2.81 13.66 -10.47
CA LYS A 154 2.23 14.95 -10.08
C LYS A 154 2.80 15.45 -8.76
N ALA A 155 2.85 14.61 -7.74
CA ALA A 155 3.43 14.94 -6.44
C ALA A 155 4.97 14.90 -6.45
N LYS A 156 5.59 14.24 -7.44
CA LYS A 156 7.04 13.95 -7.55
C LYS A 156 7.54 13.15 -6.34
N ILE A 157 6.75 12.18 -5.91
CA ILE A 157 7.05 11.29 -4.80
C ILE A 157 7.25 9.88 -5.34
N LEU A 158 8.36 9.24 -4.93
CA LEU A 158 8.63 7.84 -5.19
C LEU A 158 8.49 7.06 -3.88
N PHE A 159 7.56 6.10 -3.86
CA PHE A 159 7.53 5.07 -2.84
C PHE A 159 8.40 3.89 -3.31
N SER A 160 9.41 3.54 -2.53
CA SER A 160 10.42 2.56 -2.94
C SER A 160 10.30 1.21 -2.23
N GLY A 161 9.29 1.03 -1.36
CA GLY A 161 9.23 -0.17 -0.51
C GLY A 161 10.52 -0.32 0.31
N ASP A 162 11.00 -1.54 0.43
CA ASP A 162 12.16 -1.91 1.26
C ASP A 162 13.50 -1.86 0.53
N ILE A 163 13.62 -1.06 -0.55
CA ILE A 163 14.91 -0.90 -1.23
C ILE A 163 15.92 -0.29 -0.27
N GLY A 164 16.96 -1.05 0.03
CA GLY A 164 18.04 -0.64 0.92
C GLY A 164 17.77 -0.92 2.41
N ALA A 165 16.71 -1.64 2.74
CA ALA A 165 16.42 -2.13 4.09
C ALA A 165 17.19 -3.42 4.41
#